data_f6bf7be824139d4009bb3275bc874c6e
#
_entry.id   f6bf7be824139d4009bb3275bc874c6e
#
_cell.length_a   1.000
_cell.length_b   1.000
_cell.length_c   1.000
_cell.angle_alpha   90.00
_cell.angle_beta   90.00
_cell.angle_gamma   90.00
#
_symmetry.space_group_name_H-M   'P 1'
#
loop_
_entity.id
_entity.type
_entity.pdbx_description
1 polymer ?
#
loop_
_entity_poly.entity_id
_entity_poly.type
_entity_poly.pdbx_seq_one_letter_code
_entity_poly.pdbx_strand_id
1 'polypeptide(L)'
;MNDVKNDMERKMPMDRLVCGDVGFGKTEIALRAAFKAVQDSKQVAVLVPTTLLAQQHYQTFAERLSPFPIEVAVLSRFLTNKEAKQVISKLSDGEIDLIIGTHRLLSEDIKFKDLGLLVIDEEQRFGVTHKEKIKSLRSNVDVLTLTATPIPRTLEMSLTGIRDLTLLNTPPTDRKPIMTFVGEYENSIVSSAIRREILRDGQVFFVHNKVSDIEVIADRLREQVPSARIVTAHGQMDEGLLEQTVIDFWEKKYDVLVCTTIIESGIDMPSVNTLIVDNADRMGLGQLHQLRGRVGRSGTKAYAYLFTPKGHNLTEDAIERLKTVGETSELGSGFKIAMRDLEIRGAGNLLGTGQSGHIAAVGYDLYCKLVKEAVEELKHVPQDSQQEIEIEIPMTAYIPKDYITRDDAKLESYRSIADIKNDQDLDRIQQTWLDRYGPVPEEATNLLKIAHLKLAARSLGIEKIIAKKLPGFGKAEWNIHLMPLALRPSQRVRTLRLYEGSLYKEEKKELILKLPEIREASQEITDYLKSLKPVSTSD
;
A
#
# COMPACT_ATOMS: atom_id res chain seq x y z
N MET A 1 -4.86 1.71 -17.31
CA MET A 1 -6.16 1.68 -18.02
C MET A 1 -6.41 0.36 -18.73
N ASN A 2 -5.41 -0.22 -19.43
CA ASN A 2 -5.58 -1.53 -20.09
C ASN A 2 -5.97 -2.65 -19.10
N ASP A 3 -5.37 -2.69 -17.91
CA ASP A 3 -5.71 -3.66 -16.87
C ASP A 3 -7.19 -3.58 -16.48
N VAL A 4 -7.69 -2.35 -16.25
CA VAL A 4 -9.11 -2.12 -15.91
C VAL A 4 -10.04 -2.59 -17.05
N LYS A 5 -9.71 -2.27 -18.31
CA LYS A 5 -10.50 -2.73 -19.45
C LYS A 5 -10.53 -4.24 -19.56
N ASN A 6 -9.38 -4.87 -19.45
CA ASN A 6 -9.26 -6.32 -19.54
C ASN A 6 -10.07 -7.03 -18.43
N ASP A 7 -10.08 -6.45 -17.22
CA ASP A 7 -10.86 -7.04 -16.11
C ASP A 7 -12.36 -6.88 -16.34
N MET A 8 -12.82 -5.69 -16.77
CA MET A 8 -14.24 -5.44 -17.11
C MET A 8 -14.77 -6.31 -18.27
N GLU A 9 -13.88 -6.92 -19.06
CA GLU A 9 -14.22 -7.82 -20.18
C GLU A 9 -14.21 -9.30 -19.76
N ARG A 10 -13.80 -9.61 -18.53
CA ARG A 10 -13.80 -10.99 -18.00
C ARG A 10 -15.22 -11.41 -17.59
N LYS A 11 -15.43 -12.73 -17.53
CA LYS A 11 -16.70 -13.30 -17.04
C LYS A 11 -16.92 -13.12 -15.53
N MET A 12 -15.84 -12.92 -14.77
CA MET A 12 -15.87 -12.68 -13.33
C MET A 12 -15.85 -11.18 -13.07
N PRO A 13 -16.68 -10.66 -12.15
CA PRO A 13 -16.66 -9.26 -11.78
C PRO A 13 -15.25 -8.81 -11.34
N MET A 14 -14.89 -7.62 -11.79
CA MET A 14 -13.62 -6.98 -11.40
C MET A 14 -13.64 -6.56 -9.92
N ASP A 15 -12.57 -6.84 -9.17
CA ASP A 15 -12.26 -6.15 -7.91
C ASP A 15 -10.83 -5.64 -7.96
N ARG A 16 -10.67 -4.42 -8.45
CA ARG A 16 -9.36 -3.82 -8.68
C ARG A 16 -9.13 -2.59 -7.83
N LEU A 17 -7.94 -2.55 -7.21
CA LEU A 17 -7.43 -1.37 -6.52
C LEU A 17 -6.48 -0.59 -7.43
N VAL A 18 -6.79 0.67 -7.67
CA VAL A 18 -5.89 1.62 -8.33
C VAL A 18 -5.25 2.51 -7.27
N CYS A 19 -3.97 2.33 -7.07
CA CYS A 19 -3.16 3.12 -6.16
C CYS A 19 -2.28 4.12 -6.92
N GLY A 20 -2.23 5.35 -6.46
CA GLY A 20 -1.37 6.37 -7.03
C GLY A 20 -1.45 7.64 -6.20
N ASP A 21 -0.38 8.42 -6.19
CA ASP A 21 -0.31 9.65 -5.41
C ASP A 21 -1.48 10.59 -5.72
N VAL A 22 -1.73 11.51 -4.81
CA VAL A 22 -2.74 12.56 -5.01
C VAL A 22 -2.43 13.34 -6.29
N GLY A 23 -3.41 13.48 -7.18
CA GLY A 23 -3.24 14.18 -8.47
C GLY A 23 -2.57 13.37 -9.60
N PHE A 24 -2.48 12.03 -9.49
CA PHE A 24 -1.93 11.14 -10.54
C PHE A 24 -2.97 10.66 -11.56
N GLY A 25 -4.14 11.28 -11.60
CA GLY A 25 -5.15 10.97 -12.60
C GLY A 25 -6.01 9.75 -12.29
N LYS A 26 -6.12 9.34 -11.01
CA LYS A 26 -7.03 8.25 -10.59
C LYS A 26 -8.47 8.49 -11.04
N THR A 27 -8.96 9.72 -10.93
CA THR A 27 -10.30 10.13 -11.36
C THR A 27 -10.50 9.97 -12.88
N GLU A 28 -9.45 10.20 -13.69
CA GLU A 28 -9.51 9.97 -15.14
C GLU A 28 -9.69 8.48 -15.49
N ILE A 29 -9.05 7.59 -14.71
CA ILE A 29 -9.25 6.14 -14.88
C ILE A 29 -10.69 5.76 -14.54
N ALA A 30 -11.22 6.27 -13.42
CA ALA A 30 -12.61 6.05 -13.03
C ALA A 30 -13.61 6.55 -14.08
N LEU A 31 -13.40 7.75 -14.61
CA LEU A 31 -14.23 8.33 -15.65
C LEU A 31 -14.25 7.47 -16.92
N ARG A 32 -13.09 6.98 -17.35
CA ARG A 32 -12.99 6.10 -18.53
C ARG A 32 -13.61 4.72 -18.30
N ALA A 33 -13.49 4.18 -17.09
CA ALA A 33 -14.16 2.93 -16.72
C ALA A 33 -15.69 3.12 -16.67
N ALA A 34 -16.15 4.23 -16.08
CA ALA A 34 -17.56 4.60 -16.05
C ALA A 34 -18.13 4.77 -17.46
N PHE A 35 -17.42 5.49 -18.34
CA PHE A 35 -17.82 5.64 -19.74
C PHE A 35 -17.97 4.28 -20.44
N LYS A 36 -17.01 3.35 -20.25
CA LYS A 36 -17.10 2.01 -20.81
C LYS A 36 -18.33 1.25 -20.31
N ALA A 37 -18.62 1.28 -19.01
CA ALA A 37 -19.77 0.60 -18.43
C ALA A 37 -21.11 1.17 -18.97
N VAL A 38 -21.21 2.50 -19.11
CA VAL A 38 -22.40 3.16 -19.69
C VAL A 38 -22.59 2.79 -21.16
N GLN A 39 -21.51 2.66 -21.95
CA GLN A 39 -21.60 2.20 -23.34
C GLN A 39 -22.14 0.75 -23.44
N ASP A 40 -21.95 -0.06 -22.41
CA ASP A 40 -22.53 -1.41 -22.30
C ASP A 40 -23.94 -1.37 -21.66
N SER A 41 -24.60 -0.20 -21.64
CA SER A 41 -25.95 0.04 -21.08
C SER A 41 -26.06 -0.32 -19.57
N LYS A 42 -24.97 -0.20 -18.83
CA LYS A 42 -24.94 -0.42 -17.39
C LYS A 42 -24.93 0.91 -16.62
N GLN A 43 -25.59 0.92 -15.47
CA GLN A 43 -25.51 2.04 -14.55
C GLN A 43 -24.20 2.03 -13.76
N VAL A 44 -23.71 3.21 -13.42
CA VAL A 44 -22.47 3.41 -12.66
C VAL A 44 -22.74 4.17 -11.36
N ALA A 45 -22.23 3.68 -10.26
CA ALA A 45 -22.22 4.40 -8.98
C ALA A 45 -20.81 4.83 -8.61
N VAL A 46 -20.61 6.10 -8.25
CA VAL A 46 -19.35 6.64 -7.74
C VAL A 46 -19.54 7.03 -6.29
N LEU A 47 -18.91 6.27 -5.40
CA LEU A 47 -19.00 6.43 -3.96
C LEU A 47 -17.80 7.22 -3.43
N VAL A 48 -18.08 8.33 -2.75
CA VAL A 48 -17.06 9.22 -2.19
C VAL A 48 -17.32 9.52 -0.71
N PRO A 49 -16.28 9.86 0.08
CA PRO A 49 -16.43 9.99 1.53
C PRO A 49 -17.16 11.26 2.00
N THR A 50 -17.14 12.35 1.21
CA THR A 50 -17.71 13.64 1.62
C THR A 50 -18.61 14.24 0.55
N THR A 51 -19.55 15.09 0.97
CA THR A 51 -20.51 15.79 0.11
C THR A 51 -19.79 16.72 -0.87
N LEU A 52 -18.77 17.41 -0.42
CA LEU A 52 -18.02 18.34 -1.25
C LEU A 52 -17.25 17.60 -2.36
N LEU A 53 -16.67 16.45 -2.04
CA LEU A 53 -16.02 15.60 -3.04
C LEU A 53 -17.04 15.04 -4.05
N ALA A 54 -18.26 14.70 -3.60
CA ALA A 54 -19.34 14.31 -4.50
C ALA A 54 -19.67 15.41 -5.51
N GLN A 55 -19.73 16.66 -5.05
CA GLN A 55 -19.99 17.80 -5.91
C GLN A 55 -18.85 18.06 -6.91
N GLN A 56 -17.59 17.95 -6.49
CA GLN A 56 -16.44 18.10 -7.39
C GLN A 56 -16.39 17.00 -8.45
N HIS A 57 -16.60 15.75 -8.06
CA HIS A 57 -16.69 14.65 -9.01
C HIS A 57 -17.86 14.84 -9.98
N TYR A 58 -19.03 15.26 -9.47
CA TYR A 58 -20.18 15.55 -10.32
C TYR A 58 -19.83 16.60 -11.40
N GLN A 59 -19.25 17.71 -11.01
CA GLN A 59 -18.84 18.76 -11.96
C GLN A 59 -17.87 18.22 -13.01
N THR A 60 -16.82 17.50 -12.56
CA THR A 60 -15.81 16.93 -13.45
C THR A 60 -16.42 15.91 -14.42
N PHE A 61 -17.26 15.01 -13.93
CA PHE A 61 -17.87 13.97 -14.76
C PHE A 61 -18.92 14.56 -15.72
N ALA A 62 -19.78 15.46 -15.22
CA ALA A 62 -20.80 16.13 -16.05
C ALA A 62 -20.15 16.95 -17.18
N GLU A 63 -19.10 17.72 -16.89
CA GLU A 63 -18.36 18.49 -17.88
C GLU A 63 -17.71 17.58 -18.94
N ARG A 64 -17.03 16.54 -18.51
CA ARG A 64 -16.30 15.63 -19.41
C ARG A 64 -17.21 14.72 -20.21
N LEU A 65 -18.39 14.38 -19.71
CA LEU A 65 -19.37 13.54 -20.38
C LEU A 65 -20.44 14.34 -21.16
N SER A 66 -20.48 15.67 -21.02
CA SER A 66 -21.44 16.54 -21.70
C SER A 66 -21.52 16.38 -23.23
N PRO A 67 -20.46 15.98 -23.98
CA PRO A 67 -20.57 15.72 -25.42
C PRO A 67 -21.31 14.43 -25.76
N PHE A 68 -21.63 13.59 -24.79
CA PHE A 68 -22.24 12.27 -24.95
C PHE A 68 -23.66 12.27 -24.35
N PRO A 69 -24.58 11.43 -24.85
CA PRO A 69 -25.93 11.29 -24.29
C PRO A 69 -25.90 10.44 -23.00
N ILE A 70 -25.24 10.96 -21.96
CA ILE A 70 -25.07 10.29 -20.66
C ILE A 70 -25.64 11.22 -19.60
N GLU A 71 -26.62 10.73 -18.85
CA GLU A 71 -27.22 11.45 -17.72
C GLU A 71 -26.44 11.22 -16.45
N VAL A 72 -25.81 12.29 -15.95
CA VAL A 72 -25.03 12.29 -14.71
C VAL A 72 -25.80 12.99 -13.60
N ALA A 73 -25.93 12.34 -12.44
CA ALA A 73 -26.60 12.91 -11.27
C ALA A 73 -25.71 12.86 -10.02
N VAL A 74 -26.01 13.72 -9.06
CA VAL A 74 -25.41 13.68 -7.71
C VAL A 74 -26.48 13.43 -6.68
N LEU A 75 -26.21 12.56 -5.71
CA LEU A 75 -27.06 12.36 -4.53
C LEU A 75 -26.30 12.79 -3.28
N SER A 76 -26.56 13.99 -2.84
CA SER A 76 -25.92 14.59 -1.67
C SER A 76 -26.96 15.28 -0.80
N ARG A 77 -26.57 15.65 0.43
CA ARG A 77 -27.45 16.38 1.34
C ARG A 77 -27.72 17.83 0.93
N PHE A 78 -27.06 18.33 -0.10
CA PHE A 78 -27.40 19.64 -0.67
C PHE A 78 -28.71 19.64 -1.45
N LEU A 79 -29.20 18.45 -1.82
CA LEU A 79 -30.49 18.32 -2.46
C LEU A 79 -31.63 18.43 -1.41
N THR A 80 -32.69 19.09 -1.80
CA THR A 80 -33.94 19.04 -1.03
C THR A 80 -34.52 17.63 -1.03
N ASN A 81 -35.35 17.30 -0.04
CA ASN A 81 -36.01 16.00 0.02
C ASN A 81 -36.81 15.66 -1.24
N LYS A 82 -37.36 16.68 -1.94
CA LYS A 82 -38.11 16.50 -3.17
C LYS A 82 -37.18 16.12 -4.34
N GLU A 83 -36.08 16.84 -4.48
CA GLU A 83 -35.06 16.58 -5.51
C GLU A 83 -34.41 15.21 -5.31
N ALA A 84 -34.05 14.87 -4.08
CA ALA A 84 -33.49 13.55 -3.75
C ALA A 84 -34.43 12.40 -4.15
N LYS A 85 -35.75 12.53 -3.86
CA LYS A 85 -36.75 11.54 -4.28
C LYS A 85 -36.87 11.44 -5.79
N GLN A 86 -36.78 12.55 -6.52
CA GLN A 86 -36.79 12.54 -7.98
C GLN A 86 -35.58 11.84 -8.56
N VAL A 87 -34.37 12.11 -8.02
CA VAL A 87 -33.13 11.43 -8.42
C VAL A 87 -33.24 9.93 -8.19
N ILE A 88 -33.74 9.51 -7.01
CA ILE A 88 -33.92 8.09 -6.68
C ILE A 88 -34.92 7.39 -7.63
N SER A 89 -36.04 8.04 -7.95
CA SER A 89 -37.00 7.49 -8.92
C SER A 89 -36.36 7.33 -10.31
N LYS A 90 -35.73 8.37 -10.84
CA LYS A 90 -35.05 8.33 -12.13
C LYS A 90 -33.95 7.26 -12.20
N LEU A 91 -33.23 7.06 -11.08
CA LEU A 91 -32.21 6.04 -10.98
C LEU A 91 -32.82 4.63 -11.10
N SER A 92 -33.94 4.38 -10.39
CA SER A 92 -34.62 3.08 -10.44
C SER A 92 -35.28 2.80 -11.80
N ASP A 93 -35.72 3.85 -12.49
CA ASP A 93 -36.30 3.74 -13.83
C ASP A 93 -35.22 3.55 -14.92
N GLY A 94 -33.95 3.82 -14.59
CA GLY A 94 -32.82 3.72 -15.51
C GLY A 94 -32.64 4.95 -16.41
N GLU A 95 -33.18 6.09 -15.99
CA GLU A 95 -33.00 7.38 -16.70
C GLU A 95 -31.66 8.05 -16.31
N ILE A 96 -31.02 7.62 -15.24
CA ILE A 96 -29.70 8.08 -14.80
C ILE A 96 -28.68 6.98 -15.08
N ASP A 97 -27.66 7.30 -15.87
CA ASP A 97 -26.59 6.38 -16.25
C ASP A 97 -25.47 6.36 -15.20
N LEU A 98 -25.15 7.53 -14.63
CA LEU A 98 -24.08 7.67 -13.65
C LEU A 98 -24.54 8.50 -12.46
N ILE A 99 -24.42 7.93 -11.26
CA ILE A 99 -24.73 8.63 -10.01
C ILE A 99 -23.51 8.75 -9.11
N ILE A 100 -23.29 9.94 -8.58
CA ILE A 100 -22.21 10.24 -7.65
C ILE A 100 -22.81 10.57 -6.29
N GLY A 101 -22.26 10.03 -5.22
CA GLY A 101 -22.76 10.34 -3.89
C GLY A 101 -21.92 9.79 -2.76
N THR A 102 -22.33 10.11 -1.54
CA THR A 102 -21.70 9.61 -0.32
C THR A 102 -22.28 8.24 0.08
N HIS A 103 -22.00 7.78 1.29
CA HIS A 103 -22.59 6.56 1.87
C HIS A 103 -24.12 6.46 1.74
N ARG A 104 -24.82 7.57 1.42
CA ARG A 104 -26.26 7.58 1.10
C ARG A 104 -26.63 6.65 -0.06
N LEU A 105 -25.70 6.46 -1.03
CA LEU A 105 -25.89 5.53 -2.13
C LEU A 105 -26.00 4.04 -1.71
N LEU A 106 -25.53 3.72 -0.50
CA LEU A 106 -25.58 2.38 0.06
C LEU A 106 -26.85 2.12 0.89
N SER A 107 -27.80 3.07 0.96
CA SER A 107 -29.05 2.92 1.72
C SER A 107 -30.03 1.99 1.01
N GLU A 108 -30.89 1.33 1.77
CA GLU A 108 -31.79 0.27 1.29
C GLU A 108 -32.90 0.79 0.32
N ASP A 109 -33.22 2.06 0.41
CA ASP A 109 -34.17 2.73 -0.49
C ASP A 109 -33.60 3.06 -1.87
N ILE A 110 -32.29 2.93 -2.07
CA ILE A 110 -31.62 3.13 -3.35
C ILE A 110 -31.64 1.82 -4.14
N LYS A 111 -32.32 1.85 -5.27
CA LYS A 111 -32.39 0.73 -6.20
C LYS A 111 -31.87 1.13 -7.56
N PHE A 112 -30.97 0.32 -8.08
CA PHE A 112 -30.48 0.45 -9.45
C PHE A 112 -31.28 -0.47 -10.37
N LYS A 113 -31.51 -0.04 -11.58
CA LYS A 113 -32.12 -0.89 -12.61
C LYS A 113 -31.14 -1.97 -13.08
N ASP A 114 -29.90 -1.59 -13.37
CA ASP A 114 -28.84 -2.51 -13.80
C ASP A 114 -27.45 -1.90 -13.47
N LEU A 115 -27.03 -2.04 -12.21
CA LEU A 115 -25.71 -1.56 -11.75
C LEU A 115 -24.60 -2.49 -12.29
N GLY A 116 -23.71 -1.97 -13.14
CA GLY A 116 -22.58 -2.71 -13.68
C GLY A 116 -21.23 -2.33 -13.08
N LEU A 117 -21.05 -1.07 -12.63
CA LEU A 117 -19.79 -0.60 -12.07
C LEU A 117 -20.00 0.20 -10.79
N LEU A 118 -19.26 -0.15 -9.74
CA LEU A 118 -19.12 0.64 -8.51
C LEU A 118 -17.70 1.18 -8.41
N VAL A 119 -17.55 2.49 -8.49
CA VAL A 119 -16.29 3.20 -8.22
C VAL A 119 -16.27 3.65 -6.77
N ILE A 120 -15.21 3.38 -6.03
CA ILE A 120 -15.07 3.79 -4.63
C ILE A 120 -13.80 4.64 -4.49
N ASP A 121 -13.96 5.89 -4.10
CA ASP A 121 -12.83 6.75 -3.80
C ASP A 121 -12.54 6.76 -2.30
N GLU A 122 -11.27 6.55 -1.93
CA GLU A 122 -10.76 6.52 -0.54
C GLU A 122 -11.57 5.55 0.38
N GLU A 123 -11.69 4.27 -0.02
CA GLU A 123 -12.43 3.21 0.69
C GLU A 123 -12.14 3.14 2.19
N GLN A 124 -10.94 3.51 2.62
CA GLN A 124 -10.51 3.49 4.02
C GLN A 124 -11.32 4.42 4.93
N ARG A 125 -11.98 5.43 4.34
CA ARG A 125 -12.78 6.41 5.08
C ARG A 125 -14.19 5.95 5.38
N PHE A 126 -14.62 4.83 4.81
CA PHE A 126 -15.94 4.27 5.08
C PHE A 126 -15.95 3.40 6.34
N GLY A 127 -17.02 3.49 7.12
CA GLY A 127 -17.23 2.70 8.32
C GLY A 127 -17.45 1.19 8.02
N VAL A 128 -17.40 0.38 9.07
CA VAL A 128 -17.48 -1.09 8.97
C VAL A 128 -18.76 -1.55 8.27
N THR A 129 -19.93 -0.99 8.65
CA THR A 129 -21.23 -1.33 8.05
C THR A 129 -21.32 -1.02 6.56
N HIS A 130 -20.70 0.09 6.13
CA HIS A 130 -20.63 0.45 4.71
C HIS A 130 -19.74 -0.53 3.94
N LYS A 131 -18.61 -0.93 4.53
CA LYS A 131 -17.70 -1.92 3.93
C LYS A 131 -18.34 -3.28 3.74
N GLU A 132 -19.21 -3.70 4.67
CA GLU A 132 -19.97 -4.96 4.53
C GLU A 132 -20.96 -4.88 3.36
N LYS A 133 -21.69 -3.78 3.20
CA LYS A 133 -22.56 -3.56 2.02
C LYS A 133 -21.78 -3.54 0.71
N ILE A 134 -20.65 -2.87 0.67
CA ILE A 134 -19.75 -2.89 -0.50
C ILE A 134 -19.30 -4.31 -0.82
N LYS A 135 -18.96 -5.12 0.20
CA LYS A 135 -18.57 -6.52 -0.01
C LYS A 135 -19.69 -7.36 -0.66
N SER A 136 -20.94 -7.13 -0.27
CA SER A 136 -22.06 -7.86 -0.87
C SER A 136 -22.29 -7.52 -2.34
N LEU A 137 -21.92 -6.33 -2.78
CA LEU A 137 -22.02 -5.91 -4.19
C LEU A 137 -20.89 -6.49 -5.06
N ARG A 138 -19.71 -6.74 -4.49
CA ARG A 138 -18.52 -7.26 -5.22
C ARG A 138 -18.71 -8.60 -5.92
N SER A 139 -19.68 -9.38 -5.51
CA SER A 139 -19.96 -10.69 -6.14
C SER A 139 -20.64 -10.59 -7.50
N ASN A 140 -21.30 -9.48 -7.80
CA ASN A 140 -22.14 -9.33 -8.97
C ASN A 140 -21.89 -8.08 -9.80
N VAL A 141 -21.05 -7.15 -9.33
CA VAL A 141 -20.79 -5.83 -9.93
C VAL A 141 -19.30 -5.62 -9.99
N ASP A 142 -18.82 -5.03 -11.07
CA ASP A 142 -17.42 -4.58 -11.17
C ASP A 142 -17.12 -3.52 -10.12
N VAL A 143 -16.05 -3.70 -9.36
CA VAL A 143 -15.62 -2.74 -8.32
C VAL A 143 -14.24 -2.20 -8.62
N LEU A 144 -14.18 -0.89 -8.78
CA LEU A 144 -12.96 -0.13 -8.97
C LEU A 144 -12.71 0.77 -7.76
N THR A 145 -11.70 0.47 -6.98
CA THR A 145 -11.33 1.30 -5.82
C THR A 145 -10.13 2.18 -6.13
N LEU A 146 -10.23 3.43 -5.75
CA LEU A 146 -9.17 4.43 -5.89
C LEU A 146 -8.60 4.76 -4.50
N THR A 147 -7.28 4.87 -4.40
CA THR A 147 -6.64 5.34 -3.16
C THR A 147 -5.35 6.10 -3.44
N ALA A 148 -5.08 7.12 -2.63
CA ALA A 148 -3.81 7.85 -2.69
C ALA A 148 -2.70 7.13 -1.91
N THR A 149 -3.06 6.47 -0.81
CA THR A 149 -2.14 5.71 0.02
C THR A 149 -2.79 4.38 0.38
N PRO A 150 -2.29 3.26 -0.09
CA PRO A 150 -2.80 1.98 0.37
C PRO A 150 -2.54 1.88 1.87
N ILE A 151 -3.61 1.62 2.65
CA ILE A 151 -3.43 1.20 4.03
C ILE A 151 -2.65 -0.12 4.00
N PRO A 152 -1.77 -0.40 4.99
CA PRO A 152 -1.05 -1.65 5.10
C PRO A 152 -1.90 -2.88 4.80
N ARG A 153 -3.08 -2.99 5.41
CA ARG A 153 -4.03 -4.11 5.21
C ARG A 153 -4.54 -4.24 3.77
N THR A 154 -4.81 -3.12 3.08
CA THR A 154 -5.27 -3.14 1.68
C THR A 154 -4.13 -3.55 0.74
N LEU A 155 -2.90 -3.15 1.08
CA LEU A 155 -1.70 -3.56 0.39
C LEU A 155 -1.43 -5.06 0.57
N GLU A 156 -1.59 -5.58 1.79
CA GLU A 156 -1.52 -7.01 2.11
C GLU A 156 -2.49 -7.83 1.26
N MET A 157 -3.76 -7.43 1.19
CA MET A 157 -4.77 -8.11 0.37
C MET A 157 -4.41 -8.15 -1.12
N SER A 158 -3.70 -7.14 -1.60
CA SER A 158 -3.24 -7.09 -2.99
C SER A 158 -1.97 -7.91 -3.21
N LEU A 159 -1.06 -7.93 -2.25
CA LEU A 159 0.16 -8.74 -2.30
C LEU A 159 -0.13 -10.25 -2.20
N THR A 160 -1.19 -10.61 -1.48
CA THR A 160 -1.66 -12.01 -1.35
C THR A 160 -2.51 -12.47 -2.54
N GLY A 161 -2.73 -11.61 -3.55
CA GLY A 161 -3.52 -11.97 -4.73
C GLY A 161 -5.03 -12.06 -4.49
N ILE A 162 -5.52 -11.58 -3.35
CA ILE A 162 -6.95 -11.50 -3.04
C ILE A 162 -7.62 -10.41 -3.87
N ARG A 163 -6.87 -9.34 -4.22
CA ARG A 163 -7.36 -8.19 -4.93
C ARG A 163 -6.34 -7.75 -5.98
N ASP A 164 -6.81 -7.46 -7.19
CA ASP A 164 -5.95 -6.96 -8.26
C ASP A 164 -5.48 -5.52 -7.95
N LEU A 165 -4.19 -5.24 -8.22
CA LEU A 165 -3.55 -3.95 -7.94
C LEU A 165 -2.97 -3.34 -9.22
N THR A 166 -3.27 -2.07 -9.44
CA THR A 166 -2.59 -1.24 -10.45
C THR A 166 -1.93 -0.03 -9.78
N LEU A 167 -0.63 0.14 -9.99
CA LEU A 167 0.13 1.29 -9.46
C LEU A 167 0.27 2.37 -10.54
N LEU A 168 -0.07 3.61 -10.19
CA LEU A 168 0.17 4.79 -11.02
C LEU A 168 1.48 5.45 -10.56
N ASN A 169 2.57 5.12 -11.23
CA ASN A 169 3.92 5.59 -10.88
C ASN A 169 4.36 6.81 -11.69
N THR A 170 3.65 7.14 -12.78
CA THR A 170 4.01 8.26 -13.66
C THR A 170 3.14 9.47 -13.33
N PRO A 171 3.71 10.58 -12.86
CA PRO A 171 2.98 11.82 -12.62
C PRO A 171 2.52 12.47 -13.95
N PRO A 172 1.48 13.31 -13.94
CA PRO A 172 1.18 14.19 -15.04
C PRO A 172 2.36 15.13 -15.35
N THR A 173 2.53 15.48 -16.62
CA THR A 173 3.68 16.27 -17.12
C THR A 173 3.83 17.64 -16.47
N ASP A 174 2.72 18.27 -16.05
CA ASP A 174 2.72 19.63 -15.51
C ASP A 174 2.93 19.69 -13.98
N ARG A 175 3.03 18.53 -13.31
CA ARG A 175 3.17 18.50 -11.86
C ARG A 175 4.62 18.69 -11.43
N LYS A 176 4.85 19.66 -10.53
CA LYS A 176 6.17 19.95 -9.96
C LYS A 176 6.33 19.28 -8.60
N PRO A 177 7.56 18.86 -8.24
CA PRO A 177 7.85 18.40 -6.89
C PRO A 177 7.56 19.48 -5.84
N ILE A 178 7.09 19.06 -4.66
CA ILE A 178 6.77 19.95 -3.55
C ILE A 178 8.04 20.15 -2.73
N MET A 179 8.48 21.40 -2.60
CA MET A 179 9.64 21.75 -1.79
C MET A 179 9.28 21.58 -0.31
N THR A 180 9.86 20.55 0.31
CA THR A 180 9.55 20.19 1.71
C THR A 180 10.66 20.70 2.63
N PHE A 181 10.26 21.46 3.64
CA PHE A 181 11.12 21.96 4.73
C PHE A 181 10.71 21.29 6.05
N VAL A 182 11.67 20.76 6.78
CA VAL A 182 11.48 20.18 8.12
C VAL A 182 12.37 20.94 9.11
N GLY A 183 11.79 21.42 10.21
CA GLY A 183 12.55 22.18 11.20
C GLY A 183 11.72 22.56 12.43
N GLU A 184 12.35 23.28 13.36
CA GLU A 184 11.66 23.84 14.52
C GLU A 184 10.71 24.98 14.09
N TYR A 185 9.61 25.13 14.85
CA TYR A 185 8.61 26.18 14.61
C TYR A 185 9.18 27.57 14.85
N GLU A 186 9.16 28.42 13.82
CA GLU A 186 9.57 29.80 13.89
C GLU A 186 8.50 30.74 13.31
N ASN A 187 8.04 31.70 14.12
CA ASN A 187 7.02 32.69 13.71
C ASN A 187 7.43 33.48 12.46
N SER A 188 8.71 33.80 12.31
CA SER A 188 9.27 34.55 11.19
C SER A 188 9.14 33.79 9.87
N ILE A 189 9.38 32.47 9.89
CA ILE A 189 9.29 31.62 8.72
C ILE A 189 7.82 31.44 8.31
N VAL A 190 6.93 31.19 9.30
CA VAL A 190 5.48 31.04 9.08
C VAL A 190 4.90 32.30 8.45
N SER A 191 5.16 33.48 9.06
CA SER A 191 4.66 34.76 8.56
C SER A 191 5.16 35.06 7.13
N SER A 192 6.43 34.76 6.86
CA SER A 192 7.04 34.94 5.54
C SER A 192 6.44 33.99 4.50
N ALA A 193 6.15 32.75 4.87
CA ALA A 193 5.51 31.76 4.00
C ALA A 193 4.09 32.20 3.62
N ILE A 194 3.27 32.64 4.60
CA ILE A 194 1.91 33.15 4.37
C ILE A 194 1.93 34.39 3.46
N ARG A 195 2.76 35.39 3.80
CA ARG A 195 2.85 36.62 2.98
C ARG A 195 3.29 36.34 1.55
N ARG A 196 4.26 35.45 1.34
CA ARG A 196 4.70 35.06 0.02
C ARG A 196 3.59 34.39 -0.79
N GLU A 197 2.76 33.57 -0.15
CA GLU A 197 1.64 32.92 -0.83
C GLU A 197 0.54 33.91 -1.23
N ILE A 198 0.19 34.84 -0.33
CA ILE A 198 -0.79 35.90 -0.61
C ILE A 198 -0.30 36.81 -1.78
N LEU A 199 0.99 37.17 -1.80
CA LEU A 199 1.56 38.01 -2.86
C LEU A 199 1.49 37.38 -4.27
N ARG A 200 1.35 36.07 -4.37
CA ARG A 200 1.19 35.36 -5.65
C ARG A 200 -0.25 34.87 -5.89
N ASP A 201 -1.22 35.43 -5.18
CA ASP A 201 -2.65 35.13 -5.26
C ASP A 201 -2.97 33.64 -4.96
N GLY A 202 -2.13 33.00 -4.15
CA GLY A 202 -2.34 31.64 -3.65
C GLY A 202 -2.93 31.59 -2.26
N GLN A 203 -3.23 30.40 -1.79
CA GLN A 203 -3.81 30.12 -0.47
C GLN A 203 -2.93 29.17 0.32
N VAL A 204 -3.13 29.16 1.64
CA VAL A 204 -2.32 28.41 2.61
C VAL A 204 -3.21 27.46 3.41
N PHE A 205 -2.81 26.19 3.50
CA PHE A 205 -3.27 25.30 4.56
C PHE A 205 -2.34 25.40 5.76
N PHE A 206 -2.92 25.70 6.92
CA PHE A 206 -2.23 25.62 8.21
C PHE A 206 -2.87 24.49 9.03
N VAL A 207 -2.15 23.38 9.19
CA VAL A 207 -2.64 22.19 9.90
C VAL A 207 -2.18 22.21 11.35
N HIS A 208 -3.16 22.23 12.26
CA HIS A 208 -2.95 22.13 13.70
C HIS A 208 -3.85 21.04 14.28
N ASN A 209 -3.26 19.97 14.80
CA ASN A 209 -4.00 18.73 15.12
C ASN A 209 -4.70 18.74 16.50
N LYS A 210 -4.98 19.90 17.08
CA LYS A 210 -5.65 20.01 18.36
C LYS A 210 -6.75 21.07 18.31
N VAL A 211 -8.00 20.62 18.49
CA VAL A 211 -9.18 21.49 18.36
C VAL A 211 -9.24 22.54 19.47
N SER A 212 -8.82 22.19 20.70
CA SER A 212 -8.96 23.08 21.87
C SER A 212 -8.21 24.41 21.76
N ASP A 213 -7.19 24.50 20.98
CA ASP A 213 -6.30 25.66 20.82
C ASP A 213 -6.21 26.18 19.38
N ILE A 214 -7.03 25.67 18.48
CA ILE A 214 -7.01 26.06 17.05
C ILE A 214 -7.33 27.55 16.86
N GLU A 215 -8.28 28.10 17.62
CA GLU A 215 -8.61 29.53 17.59
C GLU A 215 -7.46 30.39 18.13
N VAL A 216 -6.79 29.95 19.20
CA VAL A 216 -5.61 30.66 19.74
C VAL A 216 -4.50 30.75 18.70
N ILE A 217 -4.31 29.67 17.92
CA ILE A 217 -3.34 29.66 16.81
C ILE A 217 -3.81 30.62 15.71
N ALA A 218 -5.08 30.58 15.33
CA ALA A 218 -5.63 31.49 14.33
C ALA A 218 -5.49 32.96 14.72
N ASP A 219 -5.76 33.31 15.99
CA ASP A 219 -5.58 34.68 16.50
C ASP A 219 -4.12 35.10 16.46
N ARG A 220 -3.19 34.23 16.87
CA ARG A 220 -1.77 34.51 16.76
C ARG A 220 -1.34 34.76 15.30
N LEU A 221 -1.86 34.00 14.35
CA LEU A 221 -1.56 34.21 12.92
C LEU A 221 -2.17 35.51 12.40
N ARG A 222 -3.38 35.92 12.86
CA ARG A 222 -4.01 37.24 12.57
C ARG A 222 -3.14 38.41 13.07
N GLU A 223 -2.56 38.27 14.26
CA GLU A 223 -1.62 39.28 14.81
C GLU A 223 -0.33 39.35 14.00
N GLN A 224 0.23 38.22 13.60
CA GLN A 224 1.50 38.14 12.85
C GLN A 224 1.37 38.61 11.39
N VAL A 225 0.22 38.35 10.76
CA VAL A 225 -0.06 38.69 9.35
C VAL A 225 -1.45 39.36 9.26
N PRO A 226 -1.60 40.63 9.69
CA PRO A 226 -2.89 41.31 9.70
C PRO A 226 -3.57 41.47 8.32
N SER A 227 -2.79 41.34 7.25
CA SER A 227 -3.31 41.39 5.87
C SER A 227 -3.96 40.08 5.41
N ALA A 228 -3.79 38.99 6.16
CA ALA A 228 -4.33 37.69 5.80
C ALA A 228 -5.77 37.50 6.31
N ARG A 229 -6.67 37.05 5.44
CA ARG A 229 -8.02 36.62 5.82
C ARG A 229 -7.94 35.16 6.28
N ILE A 230 -8.10 34.93 7.58
CA ILE A 230 -7.89 33.64 8.22
C ILE A 230 -9.20 33.09 8.74
N VAL A 231 -9.48 31.81 8.41
CA VAL A 231 -10.63 31.06 8.90
C VAL A 231 -10.19 29.73 9.51
N THR A 232 -10.97 29.23 10.47
CA THR A 232 -10.73 27.97 11.15
C THR A 232 -11.73 26.91 10.70
N ALA A 233 -11.29 25.63 10.65
CA ALA A 233 -12.16 24.51 10.34
C ALA A 233 -11.72 23.24 11.08
N HIS A 234 -12.63 22.58 11.78
CA HIS A 234 -12.33 21.34 12.53
C HIS A 234 -13.55 20.43 12.65
N GLY A 235 -13.34 19.16 12.94
CA GLY A 235 -14.38 18.14 12.97
C GLY A 235 -15.42 18.24 14.11
N GLN A 236 -15.26 19.16 15.07
CA GLN A 236 -16.26 19.43 16.10
C GLN A 236 -17.22 20.59 15.74
N MET A 237 -16.99 21.26 14.60
CA MET A 237 -17.94 22.24 14.08
C MET A 237 -19.22 21.54 13.61
N ASP A 238 -20.32 22.31 13.60
CA ASP A 238 -21.53 21.87 12.87
C ASP A 238 -21.16 21.53 11.43
N GLU A 239 -21.68 20.42 10.95
CA GLU A 239 -21.29 19.86 9.65
C GLU A 239 -21.62 20.82 8.50
N GLY A 240 -22.76 21.52 8.55
CA GLY A 240 -23.14 22.53 7.55
C GLY A 240 -22.22 23.75 7.58
N LEU A 241 -21.85 24.22 8.79
CA LEU A 241 -20.90 25.32 8.95
C LEU A 241 -19.51 24.95 8.45
N LEU A 242 -19.05 23.73 8.76
CA LEU A 242 -17.77 23.22 8.27
C LEU A 242 -17.72 23.21 6.74
N GLU A 243 -18.75 22.67 6.08
CA GLU A 243 -18.83 22.64 4.64
C GLU A 243 -18.86 24.03 4.02
N GLN A 244 -19.67 24.94 4.58
CA GLN A 244 -19.73 26.32 4.09
C GLN A 244 -18.37 27.02 4.23
N THR A 245 -17.67 26.80 5.35
CA THR A 245 -16.33 27.36 5.57
C THR A 245 -15.33 26.87 4.53
N VAL A 246 -15.37 25.58 4.19
CA VAL A 246 -14.49 24.99 3.17
C VAL A 246 -14.83 25.49 1.76
N ILE A 247 -16.13 25.70 1.45
CA ILE A 247 -16.59 26.31 0.21
C ILE A 247 -16.11 27.76 0.11
N ASP A 248 -16.29 28.55 1.16
CA ASP A 248 -15.86 29.94 1.20
C ASP A 248 -14.34 30.08 1.04
N PHE A 249 -13.58 29.15 1.60
CA PHE A 249 -12.15 29.08 1.36
C PHE A 249 -11.82 28.70 -0.09
N TRP A 250 -12.51 27.72 -0.67
CA TRP A 250 -12.33 27.34 -2.07
C TRP A 250 -12.64 28.48 -3.04
N GLU A 251 -13.67 29.30 -2.72
CA GLU A 251 -14.03 30.50 -3.47
C GLU A 251 -13.08 31.69 -3.23
N LYS A 252 -11.95 31.47 -2.54
CA LYS A 252 -10.95 32.50 -2.22
C LYS A 252 -11.45 33.65 -1.34
N LYS A 253 -12.49 33.44 -0.53
CA LYS A 253 -12.91 34.44 0.47
C LYS A 253 -11.89 34.56 1.60
N TYR A 254 -11.09 33.54 1.82
CA TYR A 254 -10.01 33.47 2.82
C TYR A 254 -8.68 33.08 2.18
N ASP A 255 -7.58 33.54 2.76
CA ASP A 255 -6.21 33.31 2.29
C ASP A 255 -5.56 32.13 3.04
N VAL A 256 -5.95 31.94 4.31
CA VAL A 256 -5.40 30.88 5.17
C VAL A 256 -6.54 30.10 5.81
N LEU A 257 -6.51 28.77 5.64
CA LEU A 257 -7.37 27.85 6.38
C LEU A 257 -6.57 27.18 7.49
N VAL A 258 -6.87 27.52 8.75
CA VAL A 258 -6.33 26.83 9.92
C VAL A 258 -7.25 25.65 10.24
N CYS A 259 -6.75 24.44 10.14
CA CYS A 259 -7.61 23.26 10.24
C CYS A 259 -6.93 22.06 10.90
N THR A 260 -7.73 21.11 11.35
CA THR A 260 -7.26 19.79 11.72
C THR A 260 -7.03 18.93 10.45
N THR A 261 -6.87 17.63 10.58
CA THR A 261 -6.66 16.70 9.45
C THR A 261 -7.86 16.53 8.50
N ILE A 262 -8.89 17.37 8.62
CA ILE A 262 -10.08 17.35 7.74
C ILE A 262 -9.74 17.51 6.25
N ILE A 263 -8.63 18.20 5.92
CA ILE A 263 -8.19 18.41 4.53
C ILE A 263 -7.65 17.13 3.86
N GLU A 264 -7.47 16.06 4.61
CA GLU A 264 -7.14 14.75 4.03
C GLU A 264 -8.27 14.18 3.15
N SER A 265 -9.47 14.79 3.16
CA SER A 265 -10.69 14.24 2.54
C SER A 265 -10.77 14.31 1.01
N GLY A 266 -9.68 14.55 0.30
CA GLY A 266 -9.66 14.38 -1.16
C GLY A 266 -9.96 15.64 -1.98
N ILE A 267 -10.43 16.70 -1.39
CA ILE A 267 -10.84 17.94 -2.04
C ILE A 267 -9.70 18.53 -2.87
N ASP A 268 -9.97 18.87 -4.12
CA ASP A 268 -9.02 19.54 -5.01
C ASP A 268 -9.13 21.07 -4.86
N MET A 269 -8.02 21.69 -4.44
CA MET A 269 -7.92 23.15 -4.26
C MET A 269 -6.67 23.67 -5.01
N PRO A 270 -6.79 23.99 -6.30
CA PRO A 270 -5.66 24.38 -7.15
C PRO A 270 -4.93 25.65 -6.70
N SER A 271 -5.62 26.53 -5.96
CA SER A 271 -5.06 27.78 -5.41
C SER A 271 -4.18 27.57 -4.20
N VAL A 272 -4.24 26.40 -3.53
CA VAL A 272 -3.46 26.13 -2.33
C VAL A 272 -2.09 25.57 -2.72
N ASN A 273 -1.05 26.38 -2.55
CA ASN A 273 0.32 25.99 -2.93
C ASN A 273 1.28 26.01 -1.73
N THR A 274 0.83 26.39 -0.56
CA THR A 274 1.63 26.31 0.68
C THR A 274 0.88 25.52 1.74
N LEU A 275 1.56 24.51 2.29
CA LEU A 275 1.15 23.71 3.43
C LEU A 275 2.07 24.03 4.61
N ILE A 276 1.50 24.33 5.76
CA ILE A 276 2.21 24.46 7.04
C ILE A 276 1.60 23.46 8.01
N VAL A 277 2.41 22.60 8.59
CA VAL A 277 2.00 21.61 9.58
C VAL A 277 2.70 21.94 10.90
N ASP A 278 1.92 22.29 11.90
CA ASP A 278 2.39 22.48 13.27
C ASP A 278 2.38 21.14 14.02
N ASN A 279 3.43 20.88 14.82
CA ASN A 279 3.62 19.61 15.53
C ASN A 279 3.58 18.38 14.61
N ALA A 280 4.33 18.42 13.50
CA ALA A 280 4.40 17.35 12.51
C ALA A 280 4.98 16.03 13.08
N ASP A 281 5.73 16.09 14.18
CA ASP A 281 6.26 14.94 14.92
C ASP A 281 5.16 14.00 15.44
N ARG A 282 3.96 14.52 15.67
CA ARG A 282 2.79 13.76 16.15
C ARG A 282 1.98 13.10 15.05
N MET A 283 2.32 13.32 13.79
CA MET A 283 1.61 12.77 12.64
C MET A 283 2.26 11.51 12.11
N GLY A 284 1.44 10.60 11.60
CA GLY A 284 1.92 9.41 10.90
C GLY A 284 2.55 9.76 9.55
N LEU A 285 3.47 8.90 9.08
CA LEU A 285 4.19 9.08 7.81
C LEU A 285 3.22 9.19 6.62
N GLY A 286 2.23 8.30 6.54
CA GLY A 286 1.19 8.32 5.52
C GLY A 286 0.33 9.59 5.55
N GLN A 287 0.00 10.13 6.76
CA GLN A 287 -0.74 11.38 6.91
C GLN A 287 0.06 12.57 6.39
N LEU A 288 1.33 12.70 6.77
CA LEU A 288 2.21 13.77 6.29
C LEU A 288 2.34 13.73 4.76
N HIS A 289 2.45 12.54 4.17
CA HIS A 289 2.49 12.39 2.72
C HIS A 289 1.16 12.79 2.06
N GLN A 290 0.02 12.38 2.60
CA GLN A 290 -1.31 12.79 2.10
C GLN A 290 -1.50 14.29 2.17
N LEU A 291 -1.18 14.91 3.31
CA LEU A 291 -1.27 16.37 3.50
C LEU A 291 -0.36 17.11 2.51
N ARG A 292 0.88 16.67 2.36
CA ARG A 292 1.81 17.22 1.37
C ARG A 292 1.24 17.15 -0.05
N GLY A 293 0.61 16.03 -0.41
CA GLY A 293 -0.02 15.84 -1.71
C GLY A 293 -1.21 16.76 -2.00
N ARG A 294 -1.74 17.48 -0.97
CA ARG A 294 -2.87 18.41 -1.15
C ARG A 294 -2.48 19.74 -1.77
N VAL A 295 -1.20 20.09 -1.85
CA VAL A 295 -0.72 21.32 -2.44
C VAL A 295 0.00 21.08 -3.77
N GLY A 296 0.12 22.12 -4.61
CA GLY A 296 0.88 22.07 -5.86
C GLY A 296 0.21 21.30 -6.99
N ARG A 297 -1.09 21.48 -7.18
CA ARG A 297 -1.86 20.80 -8.23
C ARG A 297 -1.97 21.58 -9.54
N SER A 298 -1.66 22.86 -9.55
CA SER A 298 -1.82 23.78 -10.68
C SER A 298 -0.55 24.06 -11.50
N GLY A 299 0.49 23.21 -11.42
CA GLY A 299 1.78 23.47 -12.08
C GLY A 299 2.61 24.60 -11.43
N THR A 300 2.08 25.24 -10.38
CA THR A 300 2.74 26.28 -9.61
C THR A 300 3.75 25.67 -8.62
N LYS A 301 4.82 26.37 -8.27
CA LYS A 301 5.75 25.92 -7.22
C LYS A 301 5.03 25.83 -5.88
N ALA A 302 5.07 24.67 -5.24
CA ALA A 302 4.46 24.42 -3.95
C ALA A 302 5.48 24.16 -2.85
N TYR A 303 5.06 24.47 -1.62
CA TYR A 303 5.90 24.37 -0.44
C TYR A 303 5.17 23.68 0.69
N ALA A 304 5.88 22.80 1.40
CA ALA A 304 5.40 22.15 2.61
C ALA A 304 6.38 22.42 3.75
N TYR A 305 5.89 23.05 4.82
CA TYR A 305 6.64 23.31 6.04
C TYR A 305 6.15 22.36 7.11
N LEU A 306 7.00 21.47 7.57
CA LEU A 306 6.73 20.49 8.63
C LEU A 306 7.48 20.93 9.89
N PHE A 307 6.77 21.52 10.82
CA PHE A 307 7.37 22.09 12.02
C PHE A 307 7.26 21.15 13.21
N THR A 308 8.31 21.14 14.01
CA THR A 308 8.37 20.47 15.32
C THR A 308 8.37 21.51 16.44
N PRO A 309 7.94 21.15 17.65
CA PRO A 309 8.00 22.05 18.79
C PRO A 309 9.44 22.45 19.11
N LYS A 310 9.64 23.73 19.43
CA LYS A 310 10.97 24.26 19.77
C LYS A 310 11.50 23.66 21.08
N GLY A 311 12.74 23.17 21.05
CA GLY A 311 13.43 22.67 22.24
C GLY A 311 12.88 21.34 22.80
N HIS A 312 12.07 20.60 22.07
CA HIS A 312 11.60 19.27 22.48
C HIS A 312 12.47 18.16 21.89
N ASN A 313 12.79 17.18 22.73
CA ASN A 313 13.43 15.95 22.25
C ASN A 313 12.39 15.11 21.49
N LEU A 314 12.65 14.89 20.22
CA LEU A 314 11.84 14.03 19.36
C LEU A 314 12.16 12.56 19.62
N THR A 315 11.18 11.68 19.48
CA THR A 315 11.42 10.23 19.48
C THR A 315 12.17 9.81 18.21
N GLU A 316 12.93 8.72 18.27
CA GLU A 316 13.66 8.18 17.11
C GLU A 316 12.70 7.93 15.92
N ASP A 317 11.53 7.35 16.18
CA ASP A 317 10.48 7.12 15.18
C ASP A 317 9.98 8.43 14.54
N ALA A 318 9.83 9.51 15.31
CA ALA A 318 9.40 10.80 14.79
C ALA A 318 10.47 11.42 13.88
N ILE A 319 11.74 11.32 14.28
CA ILE A 319 12.89 11.77 13.49
C ILE A 319 12.93 11.00 12.16
N GLU A 320 12.79 9.68 12.20
CA GLU A 320 12.84 8.84 11.00
C GLU A 320 11.69 9.12 10.05
N ARG A 321 10.45 9.31 10.55
CA ARG A 321 9.30 9.70 9.73
C ARG A 321 9.51 11.06 9.06
N LEU A 322 9.93 12.07 9.81
CA LEU A 322 10.15 13.42 9.29
C LEU A 322 11.29 13.45 8.27
N LYS A 323 12.39 12.73 8.53
CA LYS A 323 13.50 12.55 7.60
C LYS A 323 13.02 11.90 6.30
N THR A 324 12.24 10.82 6.40
CA THR A 324 11.70 10.10 5.23
C THR A 324 10.83 11.03 4.36
N VAL A 325 9.94 11.84 4.95
CA VAL A 325 9.11 12.79 4.18
C VAL A 325 9.96 13.90 3.57
N GLY A 326 10.98 14.40 4.29
CA GLY A 326 11.88 15.46 3.81
C GLY A 326 12.76 15.03 2.64
N GLU A 327 13.31 13.82 2.71
CA GLU A 327 14.18 13.26 1.67
C GLU A 327 13.40 12.77 0.45
N THR A 328 12.16 12.31 0.64
CA THR A 328 11.32 11.77 -0.43
C THR A 328 10.56 12.91 -1.13
N SER A 329 11.25 13.70 -1.95
CA SER A 329 10.66 14.81 -2.72
C SER A 329 10.09 14.37 -4.08
N GLU A 330 10.40 13.16 -4.54
CA GLU A 330 9.97 12.64 -5.83
C GLU A 330 8.46 12.39 -5.86
N LEU A 331 7.84 12.72 -6.99
CA LEU A 331 6.44 12.38 -7.27
C LEU A 331 6.32 10.87 -7.51
N GLY A 332 5.22 10.26 -7.04
CA GLY A 332 5.00 8.80 -7.16
C GLY A 332 5.57 7.98 -6.01
N SER A 333 6.03 8.62 -4.95
CA SER A 333 6.66 7.96 -3.80
C SER A 333 5.66 7.39 -2.77
N GLY A 334 4.35 7.55 -2.97
CA GLY A 334 3.34 7.13 -1.99
C GLY A 334 3.40 5.65 -1.62
N PHE A 335 3.67 4.79 -2.58
CA PHE A 335 3.86 3.36 -2.34
C PHE A 335 5.11 3.08 -1.50
N LYS A 336 6.24 3.72 -1.82
CA LYS A 336 7.50 3.61 -1.05
C LYS A 336 7.31 4.08 0.39
N ILE A 337 6.59 5.18 0.56
CA ILE A 337 6.26 5.74 1.87
C ILE A 337 5.35 4.81 2.66
N ALA A 338 4.35 4.19 2.03
CA ALA A 338 3.48 3.22 2.69
C ALA A 338 4.26 1.97 3.14
N MET A 339 5.19 1.47 2.33
CA MET A 339 6.10 0.39 2.71
C MET A 339 7.01 0.79 3.86
N ARG A 340 7.57 2.02 3.84
CA ARG A 340 8.41 2.53 4.93
C ARG A 340 7.65 2.74 6.22
N ASP A 341 6.38 3.20 6.15
CA ASP A 341 5.50 3.31 7.33
C ASP A 341 5.24 1.93 7.98
N LEU A 342 5.12 0.88 7.17
CA LEU A 342 5.04 -0.51 7.66
C LEU A 342 6.31 -0.94 8.38
N GLU A 343 7.47 -0.64 7.83
CA GLU A 343 8.77 -0.96 8.43
C GLU A 343 8.97 -0.24 9.77
N ILE A 344 8.67 1.06 9.85
CA ILE A 344 8.82 1.89 11.06
C ILE A 344 7.85 1.42 12.16
N ARG A 345 6.60 1.13 11.82
CA ARG A 345 5.61 0.64 12.81
C ARG A 345 5.91 -0.75 13.31
N GLY A 346 6.76 -1.51 12.62
CA GLY A 346 7.00 -2.93 12.86
C GLY A 346 5.75 -3.79 12.56
N ALA A 347 5.94 -4.98 12.07
CA ALA A 347 4.87 -5.92 11.73
C ALA A 347 3.96 -6.30 12.94
N GLY A 348 4.38 -5.98 14.18
CA GLY A 348 3.67 -6.32 15.42
C GLY A 348 2.40 -5.51 15.73
N ASN A 349 2.23 -4.31 15.13
CA ASN A 349 1.10 -3.43 15.45
C ASN A 349 -0.15 -3.63 14.55
N LEU A 350 -0.08 -4.51 13.57
CA LEU A 350 -1.17 -4.75 12.61
C LEU A 350 -2.26 -5.70 13.14
N LEU A 351 -1.99 -6.47 14.18
CA LEU A 351 -2.88 -7.53 14.68
C LEU A 351 -3.59 -7.21 16.02
N GLY A 352 -3.60 -5.96 16.48
CA GLY A 352 -4.39 -5.55 17.65
C GLY A 352 -3.60 -5.59 18.96
N THR A 353 -3.96 -4.67 19.85
CA THR A 353 -3.41 -4.46 21.20
C THR A 353 -3.41 -5.73 22.04
N GLY A 354 -2.23 -6.34 22.24
CA GLY A 354 -2.11 -7.35 23.27
C GLY A 354 -0.94 -8.32 23.25
N GLN A 355 -0.12 -8.41 22.21
CA GLN A 355 1.03 -9.33 22.23
C GLN A 355 2.27 -8.65 21.62
N SER A 356 2.97 -7.92 22.45
CA SER A 356 4.26 -7.32 22.15
C SER A 356 5.38 -8.33 22.36
N GLY A 357 6.25 -8.50 21.37
CA GLY A 357 7.63 -8.92 21.62
C GLY A 357 8.23 -9.98 20.71
N HIS A 358 7.49 -10.92 20.10
CA HIS A 358 8.09 -12.00 19.31
C HIS A 358 7.43 -12.31 17.96
N ILE A 359 6.44 -11.53 17.54
CA ILE A 359 5.68 -11.77 16.30
C ILE A 359 6.20 -10.92 15.14
N ALA A 360 7.11 -9.98 15.39
CA ALA A 360 7.49 -8.95 14.43
C ALA A 360 8.25 -9.43 13.18
N ALA A 361 8.94 -10.56 13.23
CA ALA A 361 9.69 -11.09 12.08
C ALA A 361 9.03 -12.29 11.39
N VAL A 362 8.21 -13.06 12.11
CA VAL A 362 7.57 -14.29 11.62
C VAL A 362 6.09 -14.09 11.30
N GLY A 363 5.45 -13.07 11.89
CA GLY A 363 4.00 -12.90 11.84
C GLY A 363 3.43 -12.40 10.52
N TYR A 364 4.13 -11.56 9.80
CA TYR A 364 3.63 -10.98 8.54
C TYR A 364 3.60 -12.00 7.41
N ASP A 365 4.70 -12.70 7.18
CA ASP A 365 4.81 -13.73 6.15
C ASP A 365 3.86 -14.90 6.41
N LEU A 366 3.73 -15.30 7.69
CA LEU A 366 2.79 -16.35 8.09
C LEU A 366 1.34 -15.93 7.90
N TYR A 367 0.97 -14.69 8.24
CA TYR A 367 -0.37 -14.16 8.02
C TYR A 367 -0.72 -14.09 6.52
N CYS A 368 0.17 -13.52 5.71
CA CYS A 368 -0.01 -13.47 4.25
C CYS A 368 -0.17 -14.87 3.65
N LYS A 369 0.56 -15.85 4.17
CA LYS A 369 0.48 -17.24 3.78
C LYS A 369 -0.85 -17.89 4.16
N LEU A 370 -1.27 -17.77 5.42
CA LEU A 370 -2.56 -18.33 5.90
C LEU A 370 -3.75 -17.73 5.15
N VAL A 371 -3.70 -16.45 4.83
CA VAL A 371 -4.74 -15.79 4.04
C VAL A 371 -4.72 -16.28 2.59
N LYS A 372 -3.52 -16.46 1.99
CA LYS A 372 -3.37 -17.02 0.65
C LYS A 372 -3.91 -18.45 0.58
N GLU A 373 -3.54 -19.30 1.53
CA GLU A 373 -4.03 -20.68 1.65
C GLU A 373 -5.56 -20.72 1.79
N ALA A 374 -6.14 -19.91 2.67
CA ALA A 374 -7.60 -19.84 2.85
C ALA A 374 -8.34 -19.37 1.59
N VAL A 375 -7.73 -18.45 0.81
CA VAL A 375 -8.29 -17.99 -0.47
C VAL A 375 -8.20 -19.06 -1.56
N GLU A 376 -7.09 -19.79 -1.62
CA GLU A 376 -6.90 -20.90 -2.55
C GLU A 376 -7.88 -22.03 -2.24
N GLU A 377 -8.13 -22.34 -0.96
CA GLU A 377 -9.18 -23.29 -0.54
C GLU A 377 -10.58 -22.84 -0.98
N LEU A 378 -10.91 -21.57 -0.78
CA LEU A 378 -12.22 -21.02 -1.16
C LEU A 378 -12.44 -20.95 -2.68
N LYS A 379 -11.38 -20.78 -3.46
CA LYS A 379 -11.42 -20.74 -4.93
C LYS A 379 -11.46 -22.12 -5.57
N HIS A 380 -11.43 -23.21 -4.80
CA HIS A 380 -11.35 -24.59 -5.30
C HIS A 380 -10.23 -24.83 -6.32
N VAL A 381 -9.14 -24.09 -6.22
CA VAL A 381 -7.92 -24.34 -6.96
C VAL A 381 -7.31 -25.62 -6.37
N PRO A 382 -6.97 -26.65 -7.16
CA PRO A 382 -6.30 -27.83 -6.63
C PRO A 382 -5.05 -27.37 -5.90
N GLN A 383 -4.99 -27.63 -4.60
CA GLN A 383 -3.79 -27.36 -3.81
C GLN A 383 -2.67 -28.24 -4.36
N ASP A 384 -1.75 -27.65 -5.09
CA ASP A 384 -0.37 -28.07 -5.04
C ASP A 384 0.10 -27.70 -3.63
N SER A 385 -0.03 -28.64 -2.70
CA SER A 385 0.36 -28.46 -1.30
C SER A 385 1.88 -28.25 -1.28
N GLN A 386 2.29 -27.00 -1.49
CA GLN A 386 3.69 -26.62 -1.40
C GLN A 386 4.05 -26.62 0.09
N GLN A 387 4.48 -27.78 0.60
CA GLN A 387 5.06 -27.89 1.94
C GLN A 387 6.14 -26.82 2.09
N GLU A 388 5.95 -25.91 3.01
CA GLU A 388 6.96 -24.91 3.33
C GLU A 388 8.13 -25.57 4.02
N ILE A 389 9.32 -25.23 3.55
CA ILE A 389 10.57 -25.73 4.12
C ILE A 389 11.19 -24.59 4.93
N GLU A 390 11.31 -24.82 6.22
CA GLU A 390 12.00 -23.91 7.14
C GLU A 390 13.50 -24.08 6.99
N ILE A 391 14.20 -23.01 6.55
CA ILE A 391 15.66 -23.03 6.35
C ILE A 391 16.29 -21.98 7.24
N GLU A 392 17.02 -22.43 8.27
CA GLU A 392 17.79 -21.60 9.19
C GLU A 392 19.29 -21.84 8.98
N ILE A 393 19.89 -21.15 8.04
CA ILE A 393 21.33 -21.15 7.76
C ILE A 393 21.85 -19.72 7.96
N PRO A 394 22.85 -19.47 8.82
CA PRO A 394 23.37 -18.13 9.07
C PRO A 394 24.21 -17.64 7.89
N MET A 395 23.53 -17.14 6.85
CA MET A 395 24.14 -16.52 5.67
C MET A 395 23.36 -15.28 5.27
N THR A 396 24.07 -14.28 4.77
CA THR A 396 23.48 -13.05 4.27
C THR A 396 22.95 -13.29 2.85
N ALA A 397 21.62 -13.21 2.67
CA ALA A 397 20.95 -13.50 1.40
C ALA A 397 19.84 -12.50 1.14
N TYR A 398 20.09 -11.52 0.28
CA TYR A 398 19.13 -10.49 -0.14
C TYR A 398 19.56 -9.87 -1.47
N ILE A 399 18.69 -9.07 -2.10
CA ILE A 399 19.04 -8.30 -3.29
C ILE A 399 19.50 -6.91 -2.87
N PRO A 400 20.79 -6.53 -3.04
CA PRO A 400 21.31 -5.21 -2.67
C PRO A 400 20.59 -4.07 -3.39
N LYS A 401 20.49 -2.89 -2.74
CA LYS A 401 19.81 -1.71 -3.32
C LYS A 401 20.58 -1.10 -4.50
N ASP A 402 21.87 -1.22 -4.51
CA ASP A 402 22.79 -0.78 -5.56
C ASP A 402 22.83 -1.73 -6.76
N TYR A 403 22.40 -2.98 -6.60
CA TYR A 403 22.30 -3.96 -7.68
C TYR A 403 20.98 -3.82 -8.47
N ILE A 404 19.84 -3.85 -7.78
CA ILE A 404 18.54 -3.56 -8.39
C ILE A 404 17.98 -2.30 -7.71
N THR A 405 18.16 -1.15 -8.38
CA THR A 405 17.82 0.17 -7.83
C THR A 405 16.31 0.46 -7.83
N ARG A 406 15.55 -0.18 -8.73
CA ARG A 406 14.11 0.00 -8.84
C ARG A 406 13.38 -0.98 -7.95
N ASP A 407 12.56 -0.46 -7.02
CA ASP A 407 11.83 -1.28 -6.04
C ASP A 407 10.80 -2.21 -6.67
N ASP A 408 10.16 -1.81 -7.79
CA ASP A 408 9.25 -2.66 -8.56
C ASP A 408 9.96 -3.88 -9.18
N ALA A 409 11.14 -3.66 -9.79
CA ALA A 409 11.96 -4.70 -10.36
C ALA A 409 12.55 -5.64 -9.29
N LYS A 410 12.88 -5.07 -8.12
CA LYS A 410 13.33 -5.84 -6.95
C LYS A 410 12.22 -6.75 -6.42
N LEU A 411 11.00 -6.23 -6.29
CA LEU A 411 9.84 -7.02 -5.86
C LEU A 411 9.50 -8.12 -6.89
N GLU A 412 9.55 -7.81 -8.20
CA GLU A 412 9.37 -8.79 -9.27
C GLU A 412 10.42 -9.91 -9.17
N SER A 413 11.68 -9.55 -8.88
CA SER A 413 12.77 -10.52 -8.70
C SER A 413 12.53 -11.43 -7.49
N TYR A 414 12.07 -10.92 -6.35
CA TYR A 414 11.71 -11.76 -5.19
C TYR A 414 10.51 -12.68 -5.49
N ARG A 415 9.50 -12.20 -6.21
CA ARG A 415 8.37 -13.04 -6.65
C ARG A 415 8.84 -14.16 -7.58
N SER A 416 9.69 -13.83 -8.56
CA SER A 416 10.24 -14.84 -9.47
C SER A 416 11.02 -15.93 -8.73
N ILE A 417 11.74 -15.58 -7.65
CA ILE A 417 12.43 -16.56 -6.80
C ILE A 417 11.44 -17.43 -6.02
N ALA A 418 10.37 -16.82 -5.49
CA ALA A 418 9.35 -17.55 -4.74
C ALA A 418 8.58 -18.56 -5.62
N ASP A 419 8.41 -18.25 -6.92
CA ASP A 419 7.67 -19.05 -7.88
C ASP A 419 8.52 -20.14 -8.58
N ILE A 420 9.82 -20.31 -8.22
CA ILE A 420 10.73 -21.30 -8.79
C ILE A 420 10.20 -22.72 -8.55
N LYS A 421 10.03 -23.48 -9.63
CA LYS A 421 9.56 -24.88 -9.60
C LYS A 421 10.61 -25.89 -10.01
N ASN A 422 11.63 -25.48 -10.76
CA ASN A 422 12.67 -26.35 -11.29
C ASN A 422 14.01 -25.62 -11.47
N ASP A 423 15.08 -26.34 -11.75
CA ASP A 423 16.42 -25.78 -11.94
C ASP A 423 16.50 -24.83 -13.15
N GLN A 424 15.69 -25.04 -14.19
CA GLN A 424 15.68 -24.16 -15.38
C GLN A 424 15.14 -22.76 -15.07
N ASP A 425 14.18 -22.67 -14.14
CA ASP A 425 13.66 -21.37 -13.69
C ASP A 425 14.75 -20.58 -12.96
N LEU A 426 15.57 -21.26 -12.17
CA LEU A 426 16.70 -20.69 -11.44
C LEU A 426 17.78 -20.15 -12.38
N ASP A 427 18.16 -20.94 -13.39
CA ASP A 427 19.12 -20.53 -14.42
C ASP A 427 18.61 -19.31 -15.20
N ARG A 428 17.31 -19.29 -15.55
CA ARG A 428 16.67 -18.18 -16.25
C ARG A 428 16.72 -16.90 -15.42
N ILE A 429 16.43 -16.97 -14.13
CA ILE A 429 16.50 -15.80 -13.23
C ILE A 429 17.93 -15.28 -13.17
N GLN A 430 18.92 -16.17 -12.96
CA GLN A 430 20.33 -15.78 -12.90
C GLN A 430 20.81 -15.13 -14.19
N GLN A 431 20.46 -15.68 -15.34
CA GLN A 431 20.78 -15.10 -16.65
C GLN A 431 20.09 -13.75 -16.85
N THR A 432 18.82 -13.63 -16.48
CA THR A 432 18.07 -12.36 -16.56
C THR A 432 18.72 -11.28 -15.70
N TRP A 433 19.18 -11.63 -14.50
CA TRP A 433 19.86 -10.68 -13.62
C TRP A 433 21.21 -10.26 -14.18
N LEU A 434 21.98 -11.21 -14.68
CA LEU A 434 23.28 -10.94 -15.31
C LEU A 434 23.13 -10.01 -16.52
N ASP A 435 22.13 -10.27 -17.37
CA ASP A 435 21.88 -9.48 -18.59
C ASP A 435 21.37 -8.06 -18.29
N ARG A 436 20.43 -7.92 -17.34
CA ARG A 436 19.79 -6.65 -17.04
C ARG A 436 20.58 -5.76 -16.07
N TYR A 437 21.29 -6.35 -15.11
CA TYR A 437 21.87 -5.63 -13.98
C TYR A 437 23.39 -5.85 -13.85
N GLY A 438 23.99 -6.71 -14.68
CA GLY A 438 25.41 -7.03 -14.63
C GLY A 438 25.76 -8.14 -13.62
N PRO A 439 27.04 -8.25 -13.20
CA PRO A 439 27.51 -9.33 -12.33
C PRO A 439 26.69 -9.44 -11.06
N VAL A 440 26.21 -10.67 -10.75
CA VAL A 440 25.37 -10.92 -9.56
C VAL A 440 26.22 -10.84 -8.30
N PRO A 441 25.89 -9.96 -7.33
CA PRO A 441 26.63 -9.86 -6.07
C PRO A 441 26.47 -11.09 -5.19
N GLU A 442 27.38 -11.28 -4.22
CA GLU A 442 27.45 -12.47 -3.36
C GLU A 442 26.14 -12.68 -2.59
N GLU A 443 25.54 -11.62 -2.06
CA GLU A 443 24.28 -11.68 -1.30
C GLU A 443 23.10 -12.18 -2.16
N ALA A 444 23.03 -11.73 -3.41
CA ALA A 444 22.00 -12.17 -4.36
C ALA A 444 22.27 -13.59 -4.85
N THR A 445 23.54 -13.98 -5.02
CA THR A 445 23.94 -15.36 -5.33
C THR A 445 23.56 -16.30 -4.18
N ASN A 446 23.75 -15.90 -2.93
CA ASN A 446 23.33 -16.65 -1.75
C ASN A 446 21.81 -16.88 -1.71
N LEU A 447 21.03 -15.89 -2.14
CA LEU A 447 19.58 -16.02 -2.24
C LEU A 447 19.18 -17.09 -3.26
N LEU A 448 19.85 -17.16 -4.42
CA LEU A 448 19.64 -18.20 -5.43
C LEU A 448 20.06 -19.59 -4.90
N LYS A 449 21.17 -19.69 -4.12
CA LYS A 449 21.60 -20.94 -3.48
C LYS A 449 20.57 -21.45 -2.47
N ILE A 450 19.94 -20.56 -1.67
CA ILE A 450 18.86 -20.93 -0.75
C ILE A 450 17.63 -21.43 -1.53
N ALA A 451 17.26 -20.76 -2.63
CA ALA A 451 16.15 -21.21 -3.47
C ALA A 451 16.42 -22.60 -4.07
N HIS A 452 17.65 -22.85 -4.50
CA HIS A 452 18.09 -24.15 -5.02
C HIS A 452 18.04 -25.26 -3.95
N LEU A 453 18.52 -24.95 -2.73
CA LEU A 453 18.42 -25.84 -1.59
C LEU A 453 16.95 -26.19 -1.26
N LYS A 454 16.07 -25.20 -1.33
CA LYS A 454 14.63 -25.38 -1.11
C LYS A 454 14.00 -26.32 -2.13
N LEU A 455 14.40 -26.23 -3.41
CA LEU A 455 13.96 -27.16 -4.45
C LEU A 455 14.43 -28.60 -4.17
N ALA A 456 15.70 -28.78 -3.84
CA ALA A 456 16.24 -30.09 -3.55
C ALA A 456 15.60 -30.73 -2.32
N ALA A 457 15.39 -29.96 -1.26
CA ALA A 457 14.72 -30.39 -0.03
C ALA A 457 13.26 -30.81 -0.28
N ARG A 458 12.53 -30.02 -1.11
CA ARG A 458 11.14 -30.32 -1.48
C ARG A 458 11.00 -31.66 -2.17
N SER A 459 11.91 -32.00 -3.06
CA SER A 459 11.88 -33.29 -3.79
C SER A 459 12.02 -34.52 -2.90
N LEU A 460 12.53 -34.36 -1.68
CA LEU A 460 12.73 -35.42 -0.68
C LEU A 460 11.78 -35.33 0.52
N GLY A 461 10.81 -34.40 0.50
CA GLY A 461 9.86 -34.21 1.58
C GLY A 461 10.47 -33.68 2.90
N ILE A 462 11.58 -32.93 2.81
CA ILE A 462 12.21 -32.29 3.97
C ILE A 462 11.44 -31.03 4.31
N GLU A 463 11.08 -30.87 5.59
CA GLU A 463 10.33 -29.71 6.09
C GLU A 463 11.24 -28.69 6.79
N LYS A 464 12.36 -29.17 7.39
CA LYS A 464 13.27 -28.32 8.17
C LYS A 464 14.72 -28.56 7.87
N ILE A 465 15.50 -27.48 7.69
CA ILE A 465 16.95 -27.45 7.55
C ILE A 465 17.50 -26.41 8.55
N ILE A 466 18.12 -26.85 9.63
CA ILE A 466 18.58 -25.97 10.71
C ILE A 466 20.08 -26.15 10.92
N ALA A 467 20.86 -25.08 10.78
CA ALA A 467 22.30 -25.08 11.07
C ALA A 467 22.56 -24.64 12.52
N LYS A 468 23.20 -25.49 13.31
CA LYS A 468 23.60 -25.21 14.70
C LYS A 468 25.11 -25.22 14.85
N LYS A 469 25.67 -24.13 15.37
CA LYS A 469 27.10 -24.04 15.66
C LYS A 469 27.43 -24.91 16.87
N LEU A 470 28.46 -25.75 16.75
CA LEU A 470 28.96 -26.53 17.88
C LEU A 470 29.80 -25.66 18.83
N PRO A 471 29.58 -25.74 20.15
CA PRO A 471 30.45 -25.09 21.12
C PRO A 471 31.80 -25.79 21.14
N GLY A 472 32.91 -25.08 20.84
CA GLY A 472 34.26 -25.61 20.85
C GLY A 472 35.33 -24.53 20.74
N PHE A 473 36.54 -24.79 21.30
CA PHE A 473 37.76 -23.98 21.13
C PHE A 473 38.47 -24.45 19.86
N GLY A 474 38.23 -23.74 18.71
CA GLY A 474 38.87 -24.10 17.43
C GLY A 474 38.09 -23.57 16.20
N LYS A 475 38.33 -24.16 15.01
CA LYS A 475 37.54 -23.87 13.82
C LYS A 475 36.06 -24.19 14.09
N ALA A 476 35.17 -23.28 13.71
CA ALA A 476 33.73 -23.42 13.94
C ALA A 476 33.20 -24.63 13.13
N GLU A 477 32.79 -25.68 13.83
CA GLU A 477 32.07 -26.81 13.24
C GLU A 477 30.56 -26.58 13.33
N TRP A 478 29.81 -27.07 12.34
CA TRP A 478 28.38 -26.89 12.25
C TRP A 478 27.64 -28.21 12.11
N ASN A 479 26.55 -28.36 12.84
CA ASN A 479 25.61 -29.46 12.72
C ASN A 479 24.40 -28.96 11.88
N ILE A 480 24.16 -29.59 10.74
CA ILE A 480 23.01 -29.30 9.90
C ILE A 480 21.96 -30.38 10.13
N HIS A 481 20.83 -30.00 10.68
CA HIS A 481 19.69 -30.85 10.95
C HIS A 481 18.76 -30.86 9.74
N LEU A 482 18.51 -32.02 9.15
CA LEU A 482 17.62 -32.25 8.01
C LEU A 482 16.48 -33.15 8.48
N MET A 483 15.23 -32.68 8.49
CA MET A 483 14.09 -33.44 8.98
C MET A 483 12.76 -33.04 8.32
N PRO A 484 11.84 -33.98 8.07
CA PRO A 484 12.10 -35.42 8.06
C PRO A 484 12.89 -35.85 6.84
N LEU A 485 13.80 -36.81 6.95
CA LEU A 485 14.51 -37.39 5.83
C LEU A 485 14.59 -38.92 6.01
N ALA A 486 13.95 -39.67 5.12
CA ALA A 486 14.01 -41.13 5.11
C ALA A 486 15.21 -41.59 4.26
N LEU A 487 16.16 -42.31 4.87
CA LEU A 487 17.33 -42.87 4.20
C LEU A 487 17.25 -44.40 4.12
N ARG A 488 17.53 -44.96 2.95
CA ARG A 488 17.75 -46.41 2.79
C ARG A 488 19.02 -46.82 3.54
N PRO A 489 19.13 -48.10 4.00
CA PRO A 489 20.34 -48.56 4.71
C PRO A 489 21.64 -48.28 3.97
N SER A 490 21.67 -48.47 2.64
CA SER A 490 22.83 -48.18 1.82
C SER A 490 23.19 -46.69 1.73
N GLN A 491 22.18 -45.83 1.65
CA GLN A 491 22.35 -44.37 1.66
C GLN A 491 22.88 -43.88 3.03
N ARG A 492 22.35 -44.44 4.12
CA ARG A 492 22.81 -44.16 5.48
C ARG A 492 24.30 -44.48 5.65
N VAL A 493 24.74 -45.70 5.24
CA VAL A 493 26.15 -46.08 5.33
C VAL A 493 27.02 -45.17 4.49
N ARG A 494 26.60 -44.85 3.28
CA ARG A 494 27.31 -43.92 2.38
C ARG A 494 27.43 -42.52 2.98
N THR A 495 26.34 -41.98 3.56
CA THR A 495 26.33 -40.65 4.17
C THR A 495 27.29 -40.55 5.37
N LEU A 496 27.26 -41.53 6.26
CA LEU A 496 28.15 -41.58 7.44
C LEU A 496 29.62 -41.73 7.08
N ARG A 497 29.94 -42.31 5.90
CA ARG A 497 31.31 -42.38 5.40
C ARG A 497 31.77 -41.07 4.74
N LEU A 498 30.87 -40.38 4.04
CA LEU A 498 31.19 -39.12 3.34
C LEU A 498 31.31 -37.94 4.31
N TYR A 499 30.50 -37.94 5.35
CA TYR A 499 30.46 -36.88 6.36
C TYR A 499 30.78 -37.43 7.72
N GLU A 500 32.09 -37.52 8.02
CA GLU A 500 32.60 -38.10 9.27
C GLU A 500 32.08 -37.32 10.49
N GLY A 501 31.56 -38.02 11.49
CA GLY A 501 30.92 -37.44 12.66
C GLY A 501 29.44 -37.05 12.49
N SER A 502 28.83 -37.35 11.36
CA SER A 502 27.39 -37.18 11.16
C SER A 502 26.59 -38.28 11.85
N LEU A 503 25.31 -38.02 12.15
CA LEU A 503 24.42 -38.91 12.89
C LEU A 503 23.07 -39.01 12.22
N TYR A 504 22.51 -40.24 12.10
CA TYR A 504 21.15 -40.46 11.65
C TYR A 504 20.28 -41.04 12.77
N LYS A 505 19.18 -40.34 13.13
CA LYS A 505 18.20 -40.77 14.13
C LYS A 505 16.97 -41.34 13.44
N GLU A 506 16.85 -42.66 13.43
CA GLU A 506 15.82 -43.39 12.68
C GLU A 506 14.40 -43.10 13.18
N GLU A 507 14.20 -43.04 14.50
CA GLU A 507 12.90 -42.73 15.15
C GLU A 507 12.31 -41.38 14.71
N LYS A 508 13.18 -40.38 14.52
CA LYS A 508 12.80 -39.01 14.14
C LYS A 508 12.98 -38.71 12.67
N LYS A 509 13.49 -39.68 11.88
CA LYS A 509 13.92 -39.48 10.48
C LYS A 509 14.78 -38.22 10.34
N GLU A 510 15.68 -37.99 11.30
CA GLU A 510 16.53 -36.81 11.37
C GLU A 510 17.96 -37.16 10.98
N LEU A 511 18.50 -36.50 9.95
CA LEU A 511 19.92 -36.57 9.61
C LEU A 511 20.61 -35.31 10.15
N ILE A 512 21.70 -35.51 10.89
CA ILE A 512 22.58 -34.44 11.38
C ILE A 512 23.87 -34.56 10.61
N LEU A 513 24.11 -33.65 9.66
CA LEU A 513 25.36 -33.57 8.93
C LEU A 513 26.35 -32.67 9.66
N LYS A 514 27.59 -33.11 9.82
CA LYS A 514 28.66 -32.32 10.39
C LYS A 514 29.47 -31.68 9.26
N LEU A 515 29.48 -30.33 9.20
CA LEU A 515 30.21 -29.57 8.20
C LEU A 515 31.26 -28.66 8.83
N PRO A 516 32.48 -28.56 8.23
CA PRO A 516 33.56 -27.73 8.77
C PRO A 516 33.37 -26.24 8.50
N GLU A 517 32.64 -25.87 7.48
CA GLU A 517 32.39 -24.46 7.08
C GLU A 517 30.93 -24.23 6.69
N ILE A 518 30.41 -23.06 7.05
CA ILE A 518 29.00 -22.70 6.77
C ILE A 518 28.82 -21.97 5.42
N ARG A 519 29.89 -21.33 4.90
CA ARG A 519 29.80 -20.49 3.69
C ARG A 519 29.36 -21.25 2.45
N GLU A 520 29.77 -22.50 2.30
CA GLU A 520 29.40 -23.36 1.15
C GLU A 520 28.34 -24.40 1.50
N ALA A 521 27.86 -24.40 2.78
CA ALA A 521 26.94 -25.42 3.28
C ALA A 521 25.66 -25.54 2.42
N SER A 522 25.08 -24.44 1.95
CA SER A 522 23.87 -24.47 1.12
C SER A 522 24.09 -25.21 -0.18
N GLN A 523 25.24 -25.03 -0.83
CA GLN A 523 25.58 -25.74 -2.08
C GLN A 523 25.90 -27.20 -1.80
N GLU A 524 26.71 -27.47 -0.78
CA GLU A 524 27.12 -28.82 -0.40
C GLU A 524 25.91 -29.69 0.03
N ILE A 525 24.98 -29.12 0.79
CA ILE A 525 23.73 -29.79 1.15
C ILE A 525 22.88 -30.04 -0.09
N THR A 526 22.77 -29.06 -1.00
CA THR A 526 22.00 -29.20 -2.24
C THR A 526 22.53 -30.35 -3.10
N ASP A 527 23.85 -30.41 -3.30
CA ASP A 527 24.51 -31.46 -4.09
C ASP A 527 24.35 -32.83 -3.42
N TYR A 528 24.44 -32.88 -2.10
CA TYR A 528 24.17 -34.09 -1.34
C TYR A 528 22.71 -34.54 -1.52
N LEU A 529 21.72 -33.66 -1.33
CA LEU A 529 20.30 -33.99 -1.47
C LEU A 529 19.97 -34.44 -2.89
N LYS A 530 20.52 -33.80 -3.92
CA LYS A 530 20.39 -34.23 -5.32
C LYS A 530 20.97 -35.62 -5.59
N SER A 531 21.98 -36.04 -4.83
CA SER A 531 22.55 -37.39 -4.94
C SER A 531 21.65 -38.47 -4.33
N LEU A 532 20.64 -38.09 -3.52
CA LEU A 532 19.70 -39.01 -2.92
C LEU A 532 18.49 -39.20 -3.86
N LYS A 533 18.22 -40.45 -4.30
CA LYS A 533 16.99 -40.75 -5.03
C LYS A 533 15.81 -40.81 -4.06
N PRO A 534 14.64 -40.26 -4.41
CA PRO A 534 13.43 -40.36 -3.56
C PRO A 534 13.11 -41.83 -3.29
N VAL A 535 12.66 -42.11 -2.07
CA VAL A 535 12.16 -43.43 -1.67
C VAL A 535 10.76 -43.56 -2.27
N SER A 536 10.57 -44.47 -3.23
CA SER A 536 9.21 -44.74 -3.74
C SER A 536 8.37 -45.34 -2.60
N THR A 537 7.15 -44.83 -2.44
CA THR A 537 6.18 -45.24 -1.42
C THR A 537 5.58 -46.64 -1.65
N SER A 538 6.16 -47.43 -2.53
CA SER A 538 5.79 -48.83 -2.83
C SER A 538 6.94 -49.78 -2.47
N ASP A 539 7.20 -49.95 -1.15
CA ASP A 539 7.86 -51.13 -0.55
C ASP A 539 7.43 -51.23 0.93
#